data_97e8d986a80c733f6b070a7844c4726b
#
_entry.id   97e8d986a80c733f6b070a7844c4726b
#
_cell.length_a   1.000
_cell.length_b   1.000
_cell.length_c   1.000
_cell.angle_alpha   90.00
_cell.angle_beta   90.00
_cell.angle_gamma   90.00
#
_symmetry.space_group_name_H-M   'P 1'
#
loop_
_entity.id
_entity.type
_entity.pdbx_description
1 polymer ?
#
loop_
_entity_poly.entity_id
_entity_poly.type
_entity_poly.pdbx_seq_one_letter_code
_entity_poly.pdbx_strand_id
1 'polypeptide(L)'
;KGMQIKTKTAIYKITSVKGSRTACYQRPRKNYQKIVIPDTITYLGKKYKVTAIKAGACKKQPKLKQVVIGKNVKNIGKQAFYQCKKLKKVQIKSKCLQKVGKQAFQGTHRKMMIKMPKGMKKQYKYVINDIAIKNYINYNEYKS
;
A
#
# COMPACT_ATOMS: atom_id res chain seq x y z
N LYS A 1 -19.62 2.98 -9.66
CA LYS A 1 -19.18 3.02 -8.28
C LYS A 1 -19.48 1.69 -7.61
N GLY A 2 -18.54 1.15 -6.85
CA GLY A 2 -18.68 -0.14 -6.19
C GLY A 2 -18.38 -1.34 -7.08
N MET A 3 -18.16 -1.15 -8.37
CA MET A 3 -17.86 -2.23 -9.30
C MET A 3 -16.47 -2.80 -9.02
N GLN A 4 -16.36 -4.13 -9.05
CA GLN A 4 -15.08 -4.80 -8.97
C GLN A 4 -14.43 -4.91 -10.34
N ILE A 5 -13.14 -4.68 -10.38
CA ILE A 5 -12.32 -4.83 -11.58
C ILE A 5 -11.23 -5.85 -11.28
N LYS A 6 -11.14 -6.88 -12.13
CA LYS A 6 -10.05 -7.85 -12.08
C LYS A 6 -9.00 -7.46 -13.09
N THR A 7 -7.78 -7.28 -12.61
CA THR A 7 -6.61 -7.19 -13.48
C THR A 7 -5.89 -8.54 -13.45
N LYS A 8 -4.78 -8.64 -14.15
CA LYS A 8 -3.98 -9.86 -14.17
C LYS A 8 -3.50 -10.26 -12.76
N THR A 9 -3.18 -9.29 -11.92
CA THR A 9 -2.52 -9.54 -10.63
C THR A 9 -3.36 -9.23 -9.41
N ALA A 10 -4.45 -8.46 -9.55
CA ALA A 10 -5.18 -7.97 -8.39
C ALA A 10 -6.64 -7.70 -8.69
N ILE A 11 -7.40 -7.51 -7.62
CA ILE A 11 -8.80 -7.10 -7.68
C ILE A 11 -8.91 -5.72 -7.07
N TYR A 12 -9.67 -4.85 -7.74
CA TYR A 12 -9.93 -3.47 -7.34
C TYR A 12 -11.42 -3.21 -7.23
N LYS A 13 -11.77 -2.17 -6.49
CA LYS A 13 -13.15 -1.67 -6.41
C LYS A 13 -13.16 -0.21 -6.82
N ILE A 14 -14.05 0.16 -7.74
CA ILE A 14 -14.21 1.55 -8.14
C ILE A 14 -14.86 2.32 -7.00
N THR A 15 -14.22 3.42 -6.58
CA THR A 15 -14.70 4.27 -5.49
C THR A 15 -15.26 5.60 -5.97
N SER A 16 -14.89 6.06 -7.17
CA SER A 16 -15.49 7.25 -7.79
C SER A 16 -15.39 7.14 -9.32
N VAL A 17 -16.47 7.54 -9.99
CA VAL A 17 -16.54 7.58 -11.47
C VAL A 17 -16.65 9.00 -12.00
N LYS A 18 -16.82 9.98 -11.13
CA LYS A 18 -16.98 11.39 -11.50
C LYS A 18 -15.76 12.20 -11.05
N GLY A 19 -15.42 13.25 -11.77
CA GLY A 19 -14.28 14.09 -11.48
C GLY A 19 -12.99 13.28 -11.49
N SER A 20 -12.30 13.22 -10.37
CA SER A 20 -11.15 12.34 -10.20
C SER A 20 -11.65 10.91 -10.02
N ARG A 21 -11.51 10.09 -11.04
CA ARG A 21 -11.87 8.67 -10.97
C ARG A 21 -10.90 7.97 -10.03
N THR A 22 -11.43 7.20 -9.08
CA THR A 22 -10.62 6.53 -8.08
C THR A 22 -10.99 5.07 -7.91
N ALA A 23 -10.04 4.30 -7.43
CA ALA A 23 -10.21 2.88 -7.13
C ALA A 23 -9.47 2.51 -5.86
N CYS A 24 -9.91 1.44 -5.22
CA CYS A 24 -9.28 0.86 -4.03
C CYS A 24 -8.73 -0.53 -4.37
N TYR A 25 -7.48 -0.76 -4.00
CA TYR A 25 -6.86 -2.08 -4.12
C TYR A 25 -7.50 -3.01 -3.09
N GLN A 26 -8.12 -4.11 -3.54
CA GLN A 26 -8.85 -5.01 -2.66
C GLN A 26 -8.00 -6.19 -2.18
N ARG A 27 -7.33 -6.85 -3.10
CA ARG A 27 -6.48 -8.00 -2.77
C ARG A 27 -5.67 -8.47 -3.98
N PRO A 28 -4.52 -9.13 -3.75
CA PRO A 28 -3.81 -9.82 -4.83
C PRO A 28 -4.59 -11.07 -5.25
N ARG A 29 -4.35 -11.53 -6.48
CA ARG A 29 -5.00 -12.75 -6.97
C ARG A 29 -4.23 -14.01 -6.63
N LYS A 30 -2.98 -13.88 -6.23
CA LYS A 30 -2.07 -14.99 -5.87
C LYS A 30 -1.14 -14.58 -4.74
N ASN A 31 -0.34 -15.51 -4.27
CA ASN A 31 0.74 -15.25 -3.33
C ASN A 31 2.00 -14.82 -4.09
N TYR A 32 2.17 -13.52 -4.26
CA TYR A 32 3.33 -12.96 -4.96
C TYR A 32 4.47 -12.66 -4.00
N GLN A 33 5.70 -12.70 -4.50
CA GLN A 33 6.87 -12.23 -3.75
C GLN A 33 6.96 -10.71 -3.75
N LYS A 34 6.46 -10.08 -4.80
CA LYS A 34 6.41 -8.62 -4.92
C LYS A 34 5.03 -8.17 -5.35
N ILE A 35 4.51 -7.16 -4.67
CA ILE A 35 3.24 -6.53 -5.03
C ILE A 35 3.51 -5.06 -5.33
N VAL A 36 2.98 -4.59 -6.46
CA VAL A 36 2.99 -3.18 -6.83
C VAL A 36 1.56 -2.67 -6.75
N ILE A 37 1.34 -1.69 -5.87
CA ILE A 37 0.09 -0.94 -5.86
C ILE A 37 0.29 0.18 -6.89
N PRO A 38 -0.34 0.09 -8.07
CA PRO A 38 -0.03 1.01 -9.18
C PRO A 38 -0.54 2.42 -8.91
N ASP A 39 -0.02 3.38 -9.68
CA ASP A 39 -0.52 4.76 -9.62
C ASP A 39 -1.96 4.83 -10.11
N THR A 40 -2.24 4.12 -11.20
CA THR A 40 -3.56 4.07 -11.84
C THR A 40 -3.84 2.67 -12.37
N ILE A 41 -5.14 2.39 -12.58
CA ILE A 41 -5.58 1.26 -13.39
C ILE A 41 -6.45 1.81 -14.53
N THR A 42 -6.50 1.07 -15.64
CA THR A 42 -7.34 1.45 -16.77
C THR A 42 -8.50 0.48 -16.88
N TYR A 43 -9.70 1.03 -17.01
CA TYR A 43 -10.91 0.23 -17.21
C TYR A 43 -11.81 0.90 -18.21
N LEU A 44 -12.17 0.19 -19.26
CA LEU A 44 -12.99 0.70 -20.38
C LEU A 44 -12.43 2.04 -20.93
N GLY A 45 -11.11 2.08 -21.16
CA GLY A 45 -10.43 3.25 -21.73
C GLY A 45 -10.23 4.42 -20.78
N LYS A 46 -10.66 4.32 -19.52
CA LYS A 46 -10.54 5.40 -18.53
C LYS A 46 -9.58 5.04 -17.43
N LYS A 47 -8.78 6.00 -16.99
CA LYS A 47 -7.83 5.81 -15.90
C LYS A 47 -8.47 6.13 -14.56
N TYR A 48 -8.22 5.26 -13.58
CA TYR A 48 -8.66 5.42 -12.20
C TYR A 48 -7.42 5.47 -11.31
N LYS A 49 -7.30 6.51 -10.50
CA LYS A 49 -6.21 6.62 -9.52
C LYS A 49 -6.44 5.61 -8.40
N VAL A 50 -5.42 4.85 -8.06
CA VAL A 50 -5.50 3.93 -6.92
C VAL A 50 -5.14 4.70 -5.66
N THR A 51 -6.16 5.05 -4.88
CA THR A 51 -6.03 5.96 -3.74
C THR A 51 -6.06 5.29 -2.39
N ALA A 52 -6.43 4.00 -2.34
CA ALA A 52 -6.55 3.30 -1.07
C ALA A 52 -6.20 1.82 -1.22
N ILE A 53 -5.78 1.25 -0.10
CA ILE A 53 -5.57 -0.19 0.07
C ILE A 53 -6.58 -0.65 1.12
N LYS A 54 -7.39 -1.64 0.78
CA LYS A 54 -8.43 -2.17 1.65
C LYS A 54 -7.85 -2.74 2.95
N ALA A 55 -8.59 -2.62 4.04
CA ALA A 55 -8.26 -3.29 5.30
C ALA A 55 -8.06 -4.80 5.05
N GLY A 56 -6.96 -5.34 5.54
CA GLY A 56 -6.64 -6.75 5.40
C GLY A 56 -6.25 -7.20 4.00
N ALA A 57 -6.05 -6.27 3.06
CA ALA A 57 -5.83 -6.59 1.64
C ALA A 57 -4.76 -7.65 1.39
N CYS A 58 -3.62 -7.56 2.08
CA CYS A 58 -2.50 -8.49 1.92
C CYS A 58 -2.18 -9.22 3.22
N LYS A 59 -3.17 -9.38 4.09
CA LYS A 59 -3.00 -10.05 5.39
C LYS A 59 -2.45 -11.46 5.22
N LYS A 60 -1.41 -11.79 5.99
CA LYS A 60 -0.81 -13.12 6.06
C LYS A 60 -0.33 -13.67 4.71
N GLN A 61 0.15 -12.81 3.83
CA GLN A 61 0.74 -13.27 2.57
C GLN A 61 2.09 -13.97 2.83
N PRO A 62 2.19 -15.29 2.61
CA PRO A 62 3.35 -16.05 3.07
C PRO A 62 4.62 -15.84 2.25
N LYS A 63 4.49 -15.40 1.01
CA LYS A 63 5.63 -15.22 0.09
C LYS A 63 6.04 -13.78 -0.11
N LEU A 64 5.24 -12.84 0.37
CA LEU A 64 5.44 -11.41 0.09
C LEU A 64 6.70 -10.89 0.76
N LYS A 65 7.65 -10.40 -0.05
CA LYS A 65 8.94 -9.86 0.38
C LYS A 65 9.06 -8.35 0.16
N GLN A 66 8.34 -7.83 -0.83
CA GLN A 66 8.46 -6.43 -1.24
C GLN A 66 7.12 -5.88 -1.70
N VAL A 67 6.83 -4.65 -1.29
CA VAL A 67 5.65 -3.89 -1.72
C VAL A 67 6.09 -2.53 -2.21
N VAL A 68 5.52 -2.09 -3.33
CA VAL A 68 5.65 -0.72 -3.82
C VAL A 68 4.28 -0.06 -3.71
N ILE A 69 4.22 1.06 -3.01
CA ILE A 69 2.99 1.85 -2.82
C ILE A 69 2.99 3.00 -3.82
N GLY A 70 2.02 3.02 -4.72
CA GLY A 70 1.94 3.98 -5.81
C GLY A 70 1.70 5.42 -5.37
N LYS A 71 1.88 6.35 -6.32
CA LYS A 71 1.90 7.80 -6.07
C LYS A 71 0.59 8.37 -5.55
N ASN A 72 -0.53 7.75 -5.86
CA ASN A 72 -1.85 8.30 -5.55
C ASN A 72 -2.46 7.73 -4.27
N VAL A 73 -1.78 6.83 -3.58
CA VAL A 73 -2.30 6.22 -2.37
C VAL A 73 -2.34 7.23 -1.23
N LYS A 74 -3.52 7.43 -0.68
CA LYS A 74 -3.79 8.32 0.46
C LYS A 74 -4.02 7.54 1.75
N ASN A 75 -4.57 6.34 1.65
CA ASN A 75 -4.98 5.55 2.81
C ASN A 75 -4.53 4.10 2.67
N ILE A 76 -3.88 3.59 3.70
CA ILE A 76 -3.57 2.17 3.84
C ILE A 76 -4.48 1.64 4.95
N GLY A 77 -5.29 0.65 4.63
CA GLY A 77 -6.30 0.12 5.54
C GLY A 77 -5.70 -0.63 6.73
N LYS A 78 -6.52 -0.78 7.77
CA LYS A 78 -6.19 -1.55 8.96
C LYS A 78 -5.71 -2.95 8.59
N GLN A 79 -4.59 -3.38 9.16
CA GLN A 79 -4.03 -4.72 8.94
C GLN A 79 -3.75 -5.08 7.47
N ALA A 80 -3.52 -4.08 6.61
CA ALA A 80 -3.33 -4.33 5.19
C ALA A 80 -2.22 -5.33 4.89
N PHE A 81 -1.12 -5.30 5.65
CA PHE A 81 0.02 -6.20 5.50
C PHE A 81 0.31 -6.96 6.81
N TYR A 82 -0.73 -7.17 7.61
CA TYR A 82 -0.62 -7.84 8.90
C TYR A 82 -0.03 -9.24 8.75
N GLN A 83 1.00 -9.53 9.54
CA GLN A 83 1.68 -10.83 9.55
C GLN A 83 2.20 -11.31 8.19
N CYS A 84 2.60 -10.39 7.34
CA CYS A 84 3.41 -10.71 6.17
C CYS A 84 4.85 -10.92 6.65
N LYS A 85 5.15 -12.09 7.19
CA LYS A 85 6.39 -12.35 7.94
C LYS A 85 7.67 -12.22 7.13
N LYS A 86 7.59 -12.35 5.82
CA LYS A 86 8.73 -12.20 4.90
C LYS A 86 8.85 -10.81 4.32
N LEU A 87 7.88 -9.94 4.58
CA LEU A 87 7.89 -8.57 4.04
C LEU A 87 9.01 -7.77 4.69
N LYS A 88 10.04 -7.50 3.90
CA LYS A 88 11.26 -6.85 4.34
C LYS A 88 11.45 -5.46 3.76
N LYS A 89 10.80 -5.17 2.63
CA LYS A 89 10.97 -3.90 1.94
C LYS A 89 9.63 -3.32 1.51
N VAL A 90 9.34 -2.10 1.96
CA VAL A 90 8.19 -1.32 1.53
C VAL A 90 8.71 -0.01 0.95
N GLN A 91 8.36 0.26 -0.31
CA GLN A 91 8.72 1.51 -0.97
C GLN A 91 7.46 2.34 -1.13
N ILE A 92 7.42 3.49 -0.49
CA ILE A 92 6.30 4.42 -0.59
C ILE A 92 6.68 5.51 -1.59
N LYS A 93 6.02 5.55 -2.74
CA LYS A 93 6.20 6.60 -3.74
C LYS A 93 5.26 7.78 -3.50
N SER A 94 4.18 7.55 -2.75
CA SER A 94 3.17 8.56 -2.49
C SER A 94 3.71 9.70 -1.64
N LYS A 95 3.41 10.93 -2.06
CA LYS A 95 3.64 12.15 -1.28
C LYS A 95 2.35 12.65 -0.62
N CYS A 96 1.24 11.94 -0.82
CA CYS A 96 -0.08 12.33 -0.32
C CYS A 96 -0.67 11.32 0.68
N LEU A 97 0.16 10.46 1.28
CA LEU A 97 -0.30 9.49 2.26
C LEU A 97 -0.80 10.21 3.51
N GLN A 98 -2.06 9.98 3.85
CA GLN A 98 -2.74 10.66 4.97
C GLN A 98 -2.96 9.74 6.15
N LYS A 99 -3.21 8.45 5.89
CA LYS A 99 -3.59 7.52 6.95
C LYS A 99 -3.02 6.13 6.70
N VAL A 100 -2.43 5.57 7.74
CA VAL A 100 -2.04 4.17 7.80
C VAL A 100 -2.81 3.55 8.95
N GLY A 101 -3.65 2.58 8.64
CA GLY A 101 -4.53 1.94 9.61
C GLY A 101 -3.78 1.17 10.66
N LYS A 102 -4.45 0.90 11.77
CA LYS A 102 -3.91 0.16 12.91
C LYS A 102 -3.37 -1.20 12.47
N GLN A 103 -2.18 -1.55 12.94
CA GLN A 103 -1.55 -2.85 12.69
C GLN A 103 -1.26 -3.14 11.20
N ALA A 104 -1.19 -2.10 10.35
CA ALA A 104 -1.00 -2.30 8.91
C ALA A 104 0.27 -3.11 8.59
N PHE A 105 1.34 -2.93 9.35
CA PHE A 105 2.61 -3.63 9.13
C PHE A 105 3.03 -4.48 10.34
N GLN A 106 2.10 -4.78 11.24
CA GLN A 106 2.42 -5.60 12.41
C GLN A 106 2.73 -7.03 12.00
N GLY A 107 3.78 -7.60 12.59
CA GLY A 107 4.15 -8.99 12.32
C GLY A 107 4.88 -9.18 10.98
N THR A 108 5.40 -8.11 10.40
CA THR A 108 6.25 -8.18 9.21
C THR A 108 7.67 -8.62 9.62
N HIS A 109 8.58 -8.71 8.64
CA HIS A 109 9.95 -9.11 8.94
C HIS A 109 10.57 -8.12 9.93
N ARG A 110 11.29 -8.61 10.94
CA ARG A 110 11.89 -7.77 11.99
C ARG A 110 12.88 -6.74 11.46
N LYS A 111 13.46 -6.99 10.30
CA LYS A 111 14.38 -6.05 9.62
C LYS A 111 13.68 -5.27 8.52
N MET A 112 12.36 -5.19 8.55
CA MET A 112 11.62 -4.47 7.52
C MET A 112 12.07 -3.02 7.42
N MET A 113 12.23 -2.57 6.18
CA MET A 113 12.68 -1.23 5.87
C MET A 113 11.62 -0.51 5.04
N ILE A 114 11.27 0.71 5.43
CA ILE A 114 10.37 1.56 4.66
C ILE A 114 11.19 2.65 4.00
N LYS A 115 11.10 2.72 2.67
CA LYS A 115 11.66 3.82 1.88
C LYS A 115 10.54 4.77 1.51
N MET A 116 10.78 6.06 1.62
CA MET A 116 9.79 7.08 1.33
C MET A 116 10.40 8.20 0.49
N PRO A 117 9.57 9.04 -0.18
CA PRO A 117 10.09 10.12 -0.99
C PRO A 117 10.93 11.08 -0.17
N LYS A 118 11.95 11.65 -0.83
CA LYS A 118 12.82 12.64 -0.20
C LYS A 118 11.98 13.79 0.36
N GLY A 119 12.30 14.20 1.60
CA GLY A 119 11.60 15.30 2.26
C GLY A 119 10.33 14.90 3.00
N MET A 120 9.89 13.64 2.90
CA MET A 120 8.64 13.20 3.53
C MET A 120 8.85 12.51 4.89
N LYS A 121 10.09 12.25 5.27
CA LYS A 121 10.41 11.53 6.50
C LYS A 121 9.75 12.13 7.74
N LYS A 122 9.86 13.45 7.89
CA LYS A 122 9.29 14.15 9.05
C LYS A 122 7.76 14.04 9.09
N GLN A 123 7.12 14.24 7.94
CA GLN A 123 5.66 14.16 7.83
C GLN A 123 5.15 12.75 8.07
N TYR A 124 5.77 11.76 7.43
CA TYR A 124 5.32 10.37 7.53
C TYR A 124 5.68 9.71 8.86
N LYS A 125 6.59 10.28 9.61
CA LYS A 125 6.90 9.82 10.96
C LYS A 125 5.64 9.74 11.82
N TYR A 126 4.76 10.72 11.74
CA TYR A 126 3.52 10.71 12.52
C TYR A 126 2.48 9.72 11.98
N VAL A 127 2.46 9.53 10.67
CA VAL A 127 1.50 8.63 10.02
C VAL A 127 1.86 7.16 10.26
N ILE A 128 3.15 6.83 10.23
CA ILE A 128 3.63 5.44 10.26
C ILE A 128 4.13 5.05 11.67
N ASN A 129 4.46 6.02 12.51
CA ASN A 129 5.21 5.82 13.74
C ASN A 129 4.52 4.94 14.79
N ASP A 130 3.20 4.99 14.89
CA ASP A 130 2.47 4.12 15.82
C ASP A 130 2.71 2.64 15.53
N ILE A 131 3.08 2.34 14.29
CA ILE A 131 3.36 0.99 13.83
C ILE A 131 4.84 0.68 13.97
N ALA A 132 5.71 1.66 13.68
CA ALA A 132 7.16 1.51 13.64
C ALA A 132 7.77 1.18 15.00
N ILE A 133 7.26 1.78 16.06
CA ILE A 133 7.79 1.60 17.42
C ILE A 133 7.74 0.13 17.86
N LYS A 134 6.71 -0.59 17.42
CA LYS A 134 6.50 -1.99 17.83
C LYS A 134 7.14 -3.00 16.89
N ASN A 135 7.54 -2.61 15.69
CA ASN A 135 7.97 -3.53 14.64
C ASN A 135 9.38 -3.30 14.12
N TYR A 136 10.19 -2.50 14.79
CA TYR A 136 11.58 -2.24 14.40
C TYR A 136 11.74 -1.81 12.95
N ILE A 137 10.88 -0.89 12.50
CA ILE A 137 10.88 -0.39 11.12
C ILE A 137 11.98 0.67 10.97
N ASN A 138 12.82 0.49 9.96
CA ASN A 138 13.84 1.46 9.58
C ASN A 138 13.31 2.37 8.48
N TYR A 139 13.50 3.68 8.65
CA TYR A 139 13.10 4.66 7.64
C TYR A 139 14.30 5.08 6.83
N ASN A 140 14.17 4.99 5.51
CA ASN A 140 15.16 5.53 4.59
C ASN A 140 14.43 6.39 3.57
N GLU A 141 14.96 7.59 3.32
CA GLU A 141 14.40 8.44 2.30
C GLU A 141 14.64 7.85 0.92
N TYR A 142 13.61 7.91 0.11
CA TYR A 142 13.69 7.48 -1.28
C TYR A 142 14.53 8.49 -2.06
N LYS A 143 15.60 8.02 -2.68
CA LYS A 143 16.41 8.84 -3.58
C LYS A 143 15.82 8.74 -4.97
N SER A 144 15.13 9.77 -5.36
CA SER A 144 14.54 9.81 -6.70
C SER A 144 15.54 10.36 -7.70
#